data_c48b8857641eaa6313857e3c584f20d5
#
_entry.id   c48b8857641eaa6313857e3c584f20d5
#
_cell.length_a   1.000
_cell.length_b   1.000
_cell.length_c   1.000
_cell.angle_alpha   90.00
_cell.angle_beta   90.00
_cell.angle_gamma   90.00
#
_symmetry.space_group_name_H-M   'P 1'
#
loop_
_entity.id
_entity.type
_entity.pdbx_description
1 polymer ?
#
loop_
_entity_poly.entity_id
_entity_poly.type
_entity_poly.pdbx_seq_one_letter_code
_entity_poly.pdbx_strand_id
1 'polypeptide(L)'
;MRTRLFLASCVLVSAVPAAWAAGGAPMSMPSMSTSREQSPEDQAKSAYNDGVRDVRKADRFDASATELTDAKKKEKALREAHDHYASSLTKFMQAAKLDPNMHEAWNYVGYTNRKLGNYDVALAAYERALALHPGYPEALEYRGEAFLALNRISDAQQAYLDLFAANRGLADKLLTAMKGWIDSQRTAASGSDATAVDALDKWVQERAQIAGQTAGLTREGAASSWR
;
A
#
# COMPACT_ATOMS: atom_id res chain seq x y z
N MET A 1 38.69 -30.96 41.11
CA MET A 1 39.00 -32.41 40.97
C MET A 1 38.67 -32.81 39.55
N ARG A 2 39.73 -33.02 38.77
CA ARG A 2 40.10 -34.31 38.11
C ARG A 2 39.10 -34.69 37.01
N THR A 3 39.35 -34.96 35.77
CA THR A 3 40.60 -35.44 35.13
C THR A 3 40.44 -35.31 33.61
N ARG A 4 41.52 -34.99 32.94
CA ARG A 4 41.78 -35.09 31.50
C ARG A 4 41.81 -36.55 31.05
N LEU A 5 41.40 -36.82 29.79
CA LEU A 5 42.10 -37.88 29.04
C LEU A 5 42.16 -37.51 27.56
N PHE A 6 43.41 -37.48 27.08
CA PHE A 6 43.86 -37.50 25.68
C PHE A 6 43.96 -38.92 25.18
N LEU A 7 43.75 -39.18 23.89
CA LEU A 7 44.37 -40.22 23.07
C LEU A 7 44.06 -39.87 21.62
N ALA A 8 44.93 -39.40 20.79
CA ALA A 8 46.12 -39.88 20.12
C ALA A 8 45.83 -40.90 19.01
N SER A 9 46.07 -40.40 17.78
CA SER A 9 46.70 -40.99 16.60
C SER A 9 46.35 -42.39 16.15
N CYS A 10 45.98 -42.50 14.85
CA CYS A 10 46.72 -43.39 13.95
C CYS A 10 46.51 -42.92 12.46
N VAL A 11 47.62 -42.53 11.88
CA VAL A 11 47.84 -42.35 10.43
C VAL A 11 48.04 -43.71 9.82
N LEU A 12 47.31 -44.06 8.80
CA LEU A 12 47.67 -45.16 7.89
C LEU A 12 47.68 -44.60 6.45
N VAL A 13 48.92 -44.45 6.00
CA VAL A 13 49.29 -44.28 4.59
C VAL A 13 49.21 -45.65 3.91
N SER A 14 48.46 -45.78 2.87
CA SER A 14 48.58 -46.91 1.94
C SER A 14 48.47 -46.43 0.50
N ALA A 15 49.42 -46.92 -0.27
CA ALA A 15 49.84 -46.53 -1.57
C ALA A 15 48.82 -46.84 -2.67
N VAL A 16 48.91 -46.02 -3.73
CA VAL A 16 48.26 -46.14 -5.04
C VAL A 16 48.86 -47.26 -5.87
N PRO A 17 48.08 -47.89 -6.72
CA PRO A 17 48.57 -48.21 -8.06
C PRO A 17 47.77 -47.49 -9.14
N ALA A 18 48.49 -46.88 -10.07
CA ALA A 18 48.01 -46.38 -11.34
C ALA A 18 47.61 -47.53 -12.26
N ALA A 19 46.43 -47.45 -12.88
CA ALA A 19 46.10 -48.26 -14.04
C ALA A 19 45.30 -47.41 -15.01
N TRP A 20 45.73 -47.44 -16.20
CA TRP A 20 45.50 -46.70 -17.41
C TRP A 20 44.08 -46.77 -18.00
N ALA A 21 43.70 -45.62 -18.55
CA ALA A 21 43.07 -45.33 -19.83
C ALA A 21 42.05 -46.33 -20.45
N ALA A 22 40.82 -45.88 -20.52
CA ALA A 22 39.96 -46.14 -21.66
C ALA A 22 38.97 -44.98 -21.82
N GLY A 23 38.82 -44.47 -23.06
CA GLY A 23 38.04 -43.32 -23.43
C GLY A 23 36.58 -43.38 -22.96
N GLY A 24 36.20 -42.41 -22.17
CA GLY A 24 34.83 -42.14 -21.77
C GLY A 24 34.37 -40.86 -22.41
N ALA A 25 33.26 -40.90 -23.09
CA ALA A 25 32.55 -39.78 -23.65
C ALA A 25 32.38 -38.66 -22.59
N PRO A 26 32.29 -37.39 -22.99
CA PRO A 26 32.04 -36.32 -22.04
C PRO A 26 30.68 -36.56 -21.39
N MET A 27 30.69 -36.93 -20.12
CA MET A 27 29.48 -36.86 -19.30
C MET A 27 29.07 -35.41 -19.24
N SER A 28 27.97 -35.08 -19.93
CA SER A 28 27.22 -33.88 -19.73
C SER A 28 26.80 -33.85 -18.27
N MET A 29 27.47 -33.03 -17.48
CA MET A 29 26.99 -32.71 -16.14
C MET A 29 25.56 -32.16 -16.28
N PRO A 30 24.57 -32.70 -15.54
CA PRO A 30 23.30 -32.01 -15.45
C PRO A 30 23.59 -30.62 -14.93
N SER A 31 23.24 -29.61 -15.69
CA SER A 31 23.24 -28.24 -15.21
C SER A 31 22.28 -28.22 -14.03
N MET A 32 22.81 -28.26 -12.82
CA MET A 32 22.05 -27.88 -11.63
C MET A 32 21.67 -26.41 -11.84
N SER A 33 20.48 -26.19 -12.38
CA SER A 33 19.79 -24.93 -12.22
C SER A 33 19.55 -24.83 -10.72
N THR A 34 20.49 -24.22 -10.00
CA THR A 34 20.26 -23.72 -8.67
C THR A 34 19.17 -22.66 -8.85
N SER A 35 17.92 -23.06 -8.70
CA SER A 35 16.83 -22.14 -8.44
C SER A 35 17.25 -21.39 -7.16
N ARG A 36 17.80 -20.19 -7.37
CA ARG A 36 18.21 -19.32 -6.27
C ARG A 36 16.98 -19.12 -5.41
N GLU A 37 16.99 -19.71 -4.23
CA GLU A 37 15.90 -19.54 -3.27
C GLU A 37 15.74 -18.04 -3.05
N GLN A 38 14.53 -17.49 -3.34
CA GLN A 38 14.29 -16.07 -3.25
C GLN A 38 14.44 -15.63 -1.79
N SER A 39 15.16 -14.55 -1.56
CA SER A 39 15.29 -13.98 -0.23
C SER A 39 13.89 -13.59 0.32
N PRO A 40 13.68 -13.55 1.64
CA PRO A 40 12.41 -13.08 2.21
C PRO A 40 12.00 -11.70 1.69
N GLU A 41 12.98 -10.82 1.45
CA GLU A 41 12.77 -9.50 0.86
C GLU A 41 12.26 -9.58 -0.59
N ASP A 42 12.85 -10.45 -1.43
CA ASP A 42 12.38 -10.66 -2.81
C ASP A 42 10.96 -11.26 -2.84
N GLN A 43 10.67 -12.18 -1.89
CA GLN A 43 9.34 -12.73 -1.72
C GLN A 43 8.33 -11.67 -1.27
N ALA A 44 8.72 -10.76 -0.36
CA ALA A 44 7.89 -9.63 0.07
C ALA A 44 7.56 -8.71 -1.10
N LYS A 45 8.56 -8.32 -1.90
CA LYS A 45 8.38 -7.51 -3.12
C LYS A 45 7.48 -8.20 -4.15
N SER A 46 7.63 -9.52 -4.31
CA SER A 46 6.78 -10.30 -5.21
C SER A 46 5.32 -10.28 -4.75
N ALA A 47 5.08 -10.58 -3.46
CA ALA A 47 3.73 -10.55 -2.88
C ALA A 47 3.10 -9.15 -2.98
N TYR A 48 3.87 -8.10 -2.70
CA TYR A 48 3.44 -6.72 -2.86
C TYR A 48 2.99 -6.42 -4.31
N ASN A 49 3.83 -6.75 -5.29
CA ASN A 49 3.51 -6.51 -6.70
C ASN A 49 2.28 -7.29 -7.16
N ASP A 50 2.08 -8.51 -6.66
CA ASP A 50 0.88 -9.32 -6.92
C ASP A 50 -0.37 -8.66 -6.33
N GLY A 51 -0.27 -8.13 -5.11
CA GLY A 51 -1.31 -7.35 -4.47
C GLY A 51 -1.70 -6.11 -5.29
N VAL A 52 -0.70 -5.35 -5.77
CA VAL A 52 -0.92 -4.17 -6.62
C VAL A 52 -1.64 -4.53 -7.92
N ARG A 53 -1.33 -5.68 -8.52
CA ARG A 53 -2.05 -6.14 -9.72
C ARG A 53 -3.53 -6.41 -9.45
N ASP A 54 -3.84 -7.00 -8.30
CA ASP A 54 -5.24 -7.27 -7.94
C ASP A 54 -5.97 -5.96 -7.57
N VAL A 55 -5.35 -5.03 -6.84
CA VAL A 55 -5.92 -3.70 -6.59
C VAL A 55 -6.30 -3.00 -7.91
N ARG A 56 -5.41 -3.00 -8.91
CA ARG A 56 -5.71 -2.39 -10.20
C ARG A 56 -6.91 -3.03 -10.92
N LYS A 57 -7.16 -4.32 -10.71
CA LYS A 57 -8.37 -4.97 -11.23
C LYS A 57 -9.59 -4.55 -10.43
N ALA A 58 -9.49 -4.56 -9.10
CA ALA A 58 -10.54 -4.14 -8.20
C ALA A 58 -10.99 -2.71 -8.50
N ASP A 59 -10.05 -1.76 -8.61
CA ASP A 59 -10.32 -0.35 -8.91
C ASP A 59 -11.03 -0.17 -10.26
N ARG A 60 -10.69 -0.98 -11.27
CA ARG A 60 -11.40 -0.94 -12.57
C ARG A 60 -12.84 -1.43 -12.47
N PHE A 61 -13.09 -2.50 -11.72
CA PHE A 61 -14.46 -2.98 -11.49
C PHE A 61 -15.27 -1.98 -10.66
N ASP A 62 -14.67 -1.41 -9.62
CA ASP A 62 -15.29 -0.39 -8.78
C ASP A 62 -15.64 0.87 -9.60
N ALA A 63 -14.72 1.36 -10.41
CA ALA A 63 -14.97 2.49 -11.31
C ALA A 63 -16.08 2.15 -12.34
N SER A 64 -16.04 0.96 -12.95
CA SER A 64 -17.06 0.57 -13.92
C SER A 64 -18.45 0.49 -13.29
N ALA A 65 -18.54 0.09 -12.01
CA ALA A 65 -19.81 0.01 -11.30
C ALA A 65 -20.51 1.38 -11.16
N THR A 66 -19.75 2.47 -11.14
CA THR A 66 -20.31 3.83 -11.05
C THR A 66 -21.01 4.27 -12.34
N GLU A 67 -20.60 3.73 -13.49
CA GLU A 67 -21.12 4.06 -14.82
C GLU A 67 -22.30 3.16 -15.21
N LEU A 68 -22.48 2.02 -14.53
CA LEU A 68 -23.53 1.05 -14.86
C LEU A 68 -24.89 1.46 -14.31
N THR A 69 -25.89 1.52 -15.20
CA THR A 69 -27.31 1.76 -14.87
C THR A 69 -28.06 0.47 -14.57
N ASP A 70 -27.63 -0.68 -15.14
CA ASP A 70 -28.22 -1.99 -14.88
C ASP A 70 -27.80 -2.49 -13.49
N ALA A 71 -28.77 -2.67 -12.61
CA ALA A 71 -28.55 -3.04 -11.20
C ALA A 71 -27.81 -4.39 -11.05
N LYS A 72 -28.12 -5.39 -11.90
CA LYS A 72 -27.46 -6.70 -11.83
C LYS A 72 -26.01 -6.65 -12.30
N LYS A 73 -25.73 -5.88 -13.34
CA LYS A 73 -24.36 -5.67 -13.83
C LYS A 73 -23.54 -4.88 -12.81
N LYS A 74 -24.13 -3.84 -12.23
CA LYS A 74 -23.50 -3.06 -11.15
C LYS A 74 -23.16 -3.93 -9.95
N GLU A 75 -24.12 -4.72 -9.47
CA GLU A 75 -23.90 -5.65 -8.36
C GLU A 75 -22.79 -6.67 -8.67
N LYS A 76 -22.75 -7.21 -9.90
CA LYS A 76 -21.69 -8.10 -10.33
C LYS A 76 -20.33 -7.41 -10.30
N ALA A 77 -20.22 -6.20 -10.84
CA ALA A 77 -18.97 -5.45 -10.84
C ALA A 77 -18.47 -5.14 -9.42
N LEU A 78 -19.37 -4.79 -8.50
CA LEU A 78 -19.03 -4.55 -7.10
C LEU A 78 -18.54 -5.83 -6.39
N ARG A 79 -19.12 -7.00 -6.70
CA ARG A 79 -18.62 -8.29 -6.17
C ARG A 79 -17.22 -8.61 -6.70
N GLU A 80 -16.99 -8.46 -8.00
CA GLU A 80 -15.65 -8.67 -8.59
C GLU A 80 -14.62 -7.73 -7.96
N ALA A 81 -14.98 -6.46 -7.74
CA ALA A 81 -14.12 -5.50 -7.04
C ALA A 81 -13.80 -5.98 -5.62
N HIS A 82 -14.83 -6.36 -4.85
CA HIS A 82 -14.67 -6.86 -3.49
C HIS A 82 -13.75 -8.09 -3.43
N ASP A 83 -13.93 -9.08 -4.31
CA ASP A 83 -13.14 -10.30 -4.33
C ASP A 83 -11.67 -10.01 -4.67
N HIS A 84 -11.41 -9.09 -5.59
CA HIS A 84 -10.06 -8.66 -5.89
C HIS A 84 -9.42 -7.86 -4.76
N TYR A 85 -10.17 -7.01 -4.03
CA TYR A 85 -9.66 -6.35 -2.83
C TYR A 85 -9.32 -7.36 -1.73
N ALA A 86 -10.16 -8.36 -1.48
CA ALA A 86 -9.90 -9.40 -0.50
C ALA A 86 -8.66 -10.25 -0.86
N SER A 87 -8.51 -10.61 -2.15
CA SER A 87 -7.31 -11.29 -2.66
C SER A 87 -6.06 -10.44 -2.47
N SER A 88 -6.14 -9.14 -2.79
CA SER A 88 -5.01 -8.22 -2.66
C SER A 88 -4.59 -8.02 -1.20
N LEU A 89 -5.56 -7.93 -0.28
CA LEU A 89 -5.30 -7.82 1.17
C LEU A 89 -4.43 -8.97 1.68
N THR A 90 -4.76 -10.22 1.28
CA THR A 90 -3.97 -11.40 1.65
C THR A 90 -2.51 -11.27 1.21
N LYS A 91 -2.27 -10.77 0.00
CA LYS A 91 -0.93 -10.58 -0.56
C LYS A 91 -0.15 -9.47 0.14
N PHE A 92 -0.79 -8.34 0.45
CA PHE A 92 -0.13 -7.26 1.19
C PHE A 92 0.17 -7.65 2.63
N MET A 93 -0.72 -8.41 3.28
CA MET A 93 -0.43 -8.99 4.61
C MET A 93 0.75 -9.97 4.56
N GLN A 94 0.87 -10.76 3.49
CA GLN A 94 2.04 -11.62 3.28
C GLN A 94 3.30 -10.78 3.08
N ALA A 95 3.27 -9.73 2.27
CA ALA A 95 4.40 -8.82 2.08
C ALA A 95 4.82 -8.18 3.40
N ALA A 96 3.88 -7.62 4.17
CA ALA A 96 4.13 -7.01 5.47
C ALA A 96 4.62 -8.01 6.54
N LYS A 97 4.27 -9.30 6.41
CA LYS A 97 4.80 -10.37 7.28
C LYS A 97 6.24 -10.72 6.93
N LEU A 98 6.59 -10.76 5.65
CA LEU A 98 7.94 -11.06 5.14
C LEU A 98 8.90 -9.89 5.34
N ASP A 99 8.41 -8.66 5.14
CA ASP A 99 9.12 -7.41 5.44
C ASP A 99 8.24 -6.48 6.29
N PRO A 100 8.34 -6.55 7.62
CA PRO A 100 7.56 -5.68 8.52
C PRO A 100 7.87 -4.19 8.42
N ASN A 101 8.95 -3.81 7.73
CA ASN A 101 9.36 -2.41 7.54
C ASN A 101 8.93 -1.84 6.17
N MET A 102 8.29 -2.64 5.34
CA MET A 102 7.74 -2.18 4.06
C MET A 102 6.50 -1.31 4.29
N HIS A 103 6.70 0.02 4.42
CA HIS A 103 5.62 0.97 4.68
C HIS A 103 4.57 0.99 3.57
N GLU A 104 4.96 0.74 2.33
CA GLU A 104 4.04 0.63 1.19
C GLU A 104 3.08 -0.55 1.35
N ALA A 105 3.56 -1.70 1.86
CA ALA A 105 2.69 -2.85 2.11
C ALA A 105 1.65 -2.53 3.19
N TRP A 106 2.06 -1.87 4.28
CA TRP A 106 1.14 -1.42 5.32
C TRP A 106 0.13 -0.39 4.81
N ASN A 107 0.56 0.54 3.95
CA ASN A 107 -0.35 1.48 3.29
C ASN A 107 -1.41 0.76 2.46
N TYR A 108 -1.02 -0.26 1.67
CA TYR A 108 -1.98 -1.03 0.88
C TYR A 108 -2.84 -1.99 1.71
N VAL A 109 -2.36 -2.49 2.86
CA VAL A 109 -3.22 -3.15 3.86
C VAL A 109 -4.32 -2.19 4.33
N GLY A 110 -3.97 -0.92 4.60
CA GLY A 110 -4.93 0.12 4.92
C GLY A 110 -5.90 0.39 3.78
N TYR A 111 -5.40 0.62 2.57
CA TYR A 111 -6.20 0.90 1.38
C TYR A 111 -7.24 -0.20 1.12
N THR A 112 -6.82 -1.44 1.11
CA THR A 112 -7.72 -2.58 0.83
C THR A 112 -8.74 -2.77 1.94
N ASN A 113 -8.37 -2.62 3.22
CA ASN A 113 -9.34 -2.66 4.32
C ASN A 113 -10.35 -1.51 4.22
N ARG A 114 -9.93 -0.29 3.87
CA ARG A 114 -10.84 0.83 3.65
C ARG A 114 -11.83 0.53 2.52
N LYS A 115 -11.37 -0.02 1.39
CA LYS A 115 -12.22 -0.41 0.26
C LYS A 115 -13.19 -1.55 0.60
N LEU A 116 -12.83 -2.40 1.56
CA LEU A 116 -13.68 -3.46 2.12
C LEU A 116 -14.60 -2.99 3.27
N GLY A 117 -14.54 -1.69 3.65
CA GLY A 117 -15.35 -1.14 4.72
C GLY A 117 -14.81 -1.36 6.15
N ASN A 118 -13.62 -1.94 6.29
CA ASN A 118 -12.97 -2.20 7.59
C ASN A 118 -12.15 -0.98 8.05
N TYR A 119 -12.82 0.14 8.32
CA TYR A 119 -12.17 1.45 8.49
C TYR A 119 -11.23 1.51 9.69
N ASP A 120 -11.57 0.92 10.83
CA ASP A 120 -10.70 0.93 12.02
C ASP A 120 -9.40 0.13 11.77
N VAL A 121 -9.49 -0.99 11.06
CA VAL A 121 -8.31 -1.78 10.65
C VAL A 121 -7.47 -1.00 9.65
N ALA A 122 -8.13 -0.28 8.74
CA ALA A 122 -7.44 0.58 7.78
C ALA A 122 -6.65 1.69 8.48
N LEU A 123 -7.24 2.37 9.47
CA LEU A 123 -6.57 3.41 10.25
C LEU A 123 -5.32 2.85 10.95
N ALA A 124 -5.42 1.70 11.63
CA ALA A 124 -4.28 1.07 12.28
C ALA A 124 -3.14 0.73 11.31
N ALA A 125 -3.47 0.29 10.10
CA ALA A 125 -2.50 -0.01 9.06
C ALA A 125 -1.82 1.27 8.52
N TYR A 126 -2.56 2.36 8.30
CA TYR A 126 -1.99 3.65 7.92
C TYR A 126 -1.10 4.25 9.01
N GLU A 127 -1.48 4.12 10.27
CA GLU A 127 -0.63 4.52 11.39
C GLU A 127 0.68 3.73 11.41
N ARG A 128 0.64 2.43 11.11
CA ARG A 128 1.84 1.63 10.98
C ARG A 128 2.72 2.09 9.81
N ALA A 129 2.14 2.39 8.65
CA ALA A 129 2.86 2.93 7.50
C ALA A 129 3.54 4.27 7.83
N LEU A 130 2.81 5.18 8.50
CA LEU A 130 3.30 6.49 8.92
C LEU A 130 4.35 6.41 10.05
N ALA A 131 4.29 5.42 10.93
CA ALA A 131 5.33 5.18 11.91
C ALA A 131 6.65 4.73 11.27
N LEU A 132 6.58 4.00 10.16
CA LEU A 132 7.74 3.55 9.38
C LEU A 132 8.28 4.66 8.45
N HIS A 133 7.38 5.44 7.86
CA HIS A 133 7.71 6.54 6.95
C HIS A 133 6.86 7.77 7.31
N PRO A 134 7.33 8.62 8.25
CA PRO A 134 6.62 9.84 8.64
C PRO A 134 6.40 10.76 7.43
N GLY A 135 5.16 11.23 7.28
CA GLY A 135 4.79 12.13 6.18
C GLY A 135 4.55 11.42 4.83
N TYR A 136 4.43 10.08 4.79
CA TYR A 136 4.11 9.34 3.57
C TYR A 136 2.76 9.82 2.99
N PRO A 137 2.77 10.52 1.84
CA PRO A 137 1.60 11.29 1.42
C PRO A 137 0.39 10.43 1.08
N GLU A 138 0.59 9.24 0.50
CA GLU A 138 -0.49 8.32 0.15
C GLU A 138 -1.20 7.78 1.41
N ALA A 139 -0.44 7.51 2.48
CA ALA A 139 -1.04 7.07 3.74
C ALA A 139 -1.82 8.19 4.42
N LEU A 140 -1.37 9.44 4.33
CA LEU A 140 -2.08 10.62 4.84
C LEU A 140 -3.41 10.83 4.08
N GLU A 141 -3.39 10.75 2.74
CA GLU A 141 -4.59 10.88 1.90
C GLU A 141 -5.63 9.82 2.27
N TYR A 142 -5.24 8.55 2.22
CA TYR A 142 -6.16 7.44 2.46
C TYR A 142 -6.65 7.37 3.91
N ARG A 143 -5.82 7.77 4.87
CA ARG A 143 -6.24 7.94 6.27
C ARG A 143 -7.29 9.03 6.41
N GLY A 144 -7.13 10.16 5.70
CA GLY A 144 -8.11 11.23 5.64
C GLY A 144 -9.47 10.74 5.12
N GLU A 145 -9.49 9.95 4.05
CA GLU A 145 -10.71 9.34 3.53
C GLU A 145 -11.34 8.32 4.53
N ALA A 146 -10.53 7.55 5.25
CA ALA A 146 -11.03 6.64 6.28
C ALA A 146 -11.67 7.42 7.46
N PHE A 147 -11.12 8.55 7.85
CA PHE A 147 -11.72 9.43 8.85
C PHE A 147 -13.07 9.97 8.41
N LEU A 148 -13.24 10.36 7.14
CA LEU A 148 -14.54 10.78 6.60
C LEU A 148 -15.57 9.65 6.67
N ALA A 149 -15.19 8.44 6.30
CA ALA A 149 -16.08 7.28 6.37
C ALA A 149 -16.56 6.97 7.79
N LEU A 150 -15.74 7.29 8.81
CA LEU A 150 -16.07 7.18 10.23
C LEU A 150 -16.72 8.44 10.82
N ASN A 151 -17.05 9.42 10.01
CA ASN A 151 -17.57 10.73 10.46
C ASN A 151 -16.62 11.49 11.43
N ARG A 152 -15.32 11.21 11.36
CA ARG A 152 -14.26 11.87 12.15
C ARG A 152 -13.77 13.10 11.41
N ILE A 153 -14.61 14.11 11.29
CA ILE A 153 -14.41 15.30 10.45
C ILE A 153 -13.14 16.05 10.83
N SER A 154 -12.92 16.31 12.12
CA SER A 154 -11.74 17.05 12.59
C SER A 154 -10.42 16.35 12.25
N ASP A 155 -10.39 15.01 12.33
CA ASP A 155 -9.21 14.22 11.97
C ASP A 155 -8.95 14.25 10.46
N ALA A 156 -10.02 14.23 9.65
CA ALA A 156 -9.90 14.39 8.19
C ALA A 156 -9.37 15.79 7.81
N GLN A 157 -9.82 16.84 8.49
CA GLN A 157 -9.31 18.19 8.30
C GLN A 157 -7.83 18.30 8.67
N GLN A 158 -7.41 17.68 9.76
CA GLN A 158 -5.99 17.66 10.16
C GLN A 158 -5.15 16.90 9.13
N ALA A 159 -5.63 15.73 8.66
CA ALA A 159 -4.95 14.97 7.59
C ALA A 159 -4.77 15.81 6.31
N TYR A 160 -5.75 16.65 5.95
CA TYR A 160 -5.61 17.58 4.84
C TYR A 160 -4.51 18.63 5.09
N LEU A 161 -4.44 19.20 6.29
CA LEU A 161 -3.42 20.21 6.61
C LEU A 161 -2.01 19.63 6.56
N ASP A 162 -1.82 18.43 7.11
CA ASP A 162 -0.54 17.69 7.04
C ASP A 162 -0.15 17.42 5.58
N LEU A 163 -1.12 16.98 4.79
CA LEU A 163 -0.94 16.66 3.38
C LEU A 163 -0.68 17.91 2.53
N PHE A 164 -1.34 19.02 2.81
CA PHE A 164 -1.16 20.28 2.11
C PHE A 164 0.28 20.81 2.21
N ALA A 165 0.94 20.56 3.35
CA ALA A 165 2.34 20.90 3.54
C ALA A 165 3.28 19.92 2.80
N ALA A 166 2.92 18.63 2.70
CA ALA A 166 3.75 17.57 2.14
C ALA A 166 3.53 17.35 0.63
N ASN A 167 2.29 17.33 0.17
CA ASN A 167 1.92 17.03 -1.22
C ASN A 167 0.59 17.70 -1.61
N ARG A 168 0.68 18.83 -2.31
CA ARG A 168 -0.49 19.60 -2.77
C ARG A 168 -1.45 18.82 -3.64
N GLY A 169 -0.93 17.99 -4.54
CA GLY A 169 -1.77 17.23 -5.46
C GLY A 169 -2.64 16.20 -4.74
N LEU A 170 -2.11 15.53 -3.72
CA LEU A 170 -2.88 14.60 -2.89
C LEU A 170 -3.80 15.35 -1.90
N ALA A 171 -3.41 16.53 -1.43
CA ALA A 171 -4.31 17.39 -0.65
C ALA A 171 -5.54 17.80 -1.46
N ASP A 172 -5.39 18.15 -2.74
CA ASP A 172 -6.51 18.48 -3.62
C ASP A 172 -7.43 17.27 -3.86
N LYS A 173 -6.86 16.05 -3.93
CA LYS A 173 -7.67 14.82 -4.00
C LYS A 173 -8.47 14.59 -2.73
N LEU A 174 -7.85 14.73 -1.54
CA LEU A 174 -8.57 14.61 -0.28
C LEU A 174 -9.66 15.68 -0.16
N LEU A 175 -9.41 16.90 -0.62
CA LEU A 175 -10.42 17.95 -0.65
C LEU A 175 -11.61 17.59 -1.56
N THR A 176 -11.32 16.92 -2.69
CA THR A 176 -12.36 16.39 -3.60
C THR A 176 -13.15 15.26 -2.93
N ALA A 177 -12.48 14.38 -2.20
CA ALA A 177 -13.16 13.33 -1.42
C ALA A 177 -14.07 13.91 -0.32
N MET A 178 -13.64 14.99 0.36
CA MET A 178 -14.46 15.71 1.32
C MET A 178 -15.73 16.28 0.68
N LYS A 179 -15.63 16.87 -0.52
CA LYS A 179 -16.82 17.36 -1.26
C LYS A 179 -17.77 16.22 -1.57
N GLY A 180 -17.29 15.12 -2.11
CA GLY A 180 -18.11 13.94 -2.39
C GLY A 180 -18.78 13.38 -1.13
N TRP A 181 -18.09 13.39 0.00
CA TRP A 181 -18.66 12.98 1.29
C TRP A 181 -19.77 13.94 1.73
N ILE A 182 -19.57 15.27 1.65
CA ILE A 182 -20.59 16.29 1.97
C ILE A 182 -21.85 16.05 1.11
N ASP A 183 -21.70 15.88 -0.20
CA ASP A 183 -22.80 15.64 -1.11
C ASP A 183 -23.57 14.35 -0.76
N SER A 184 -22.84 13.29 -0.38
CA SER A 184 -23.45 12.03 0.06
C SER A 184 -24.24 12.19 1.37
N GLN A 185 -23.73 12.96 2.32
CA GLN A 185 -24.44 13.21 3.59
C GLN A 185 -25.70 14.06 3.39
N ARG A 186 -25.68 15.03 2.48
CA ARG A 186 -26.87 15.86 2.12
C ARG A 186 -27.97 15.06 1.44
N THR A 187 -27.59 13.97 0.72
CA THR A 187 -28.58 13.11 0.05
C THR A 187 -29.07 11.95 0.92
N ALA A 188 -28.36 11.60 1.99
CA ALA A 188 -28.74 10.51 2.89
C ALA A 188 -29.92 10.91 3.77
N ALA A 189 -30.97 10.08 3.81
CA ALA A 189 -32.18 10.33 4.59
C ALA A 189 -31.97 10.34 6.13
N SER A 190 -30.83 9.79 6.59
CA SER A 190 -30.40 9.76 7.99
C SER A 190 -29.01 10.39 8.18
N GLY A 191 -28.80 11.52 7.51
CA GLY A 191 -27.48 12.16 7.44
C GLY A 191 -26.91 12.57 8.80
N SER A 192 -25.61 12.78 8.82
CA SER A 192 -24.85 13.42 9.87
C SER A 192 -25.48 14.76 10.26
N ASP A 193 -25.16 15.25 11.47
CA ASP A 193 -25.58 16.60 11.90
C ASP A 193 -25.36 17.62 10.76
N ALA A 194 -26.45 18.18 10.25
CA ALA A 194 -26.43 19.14 9.15
C ALA A 194 -25.49 20.32 9.43
N THR A 195 -25.41 20.73 10.70
CA THR A 195 -24.51 21.81 11.14
C THR A 195 -23.04 21.44 10.93
N ALA A 196 -22.66 20.19 11.21
CA ALA A 196 -21.30 19.70 11.00
C ALA A 196 -20.96 19.57 9.52
N VAL A 197 -21.92 19.12 8.70
CA VAL A 197 -21.77 19.03 7.24
C VAL A 197 -21.59 20.42 6.63
N ASP A 198 -22.40 21.40 7.03
CA ASP A 198 -22.30 22.78 6.53
C ASP A 198 -21.02 23.47 6.99
N ALA A 199 -20.57 23.21 8.22
CA ALA A 199 -19.29 23.71 8.71
C ALA A 199 -18.11 23.13 7.91
N LEU A 200 -18.14 21.83 7.58
CA LEU A 200 -17.13 21.22 6.74
C LEU A 200 -17.18 21.78 5.32
N ASP A 201 -18.34 21.99 4.73
CA ASP A 201 -18.48 22.55 3.37
C ASP A 201 -17.86 23.96 3.29
N LYS A 202 -18.17 24.81 4.25
CA LYS A 202 -17.54 26.14 4.36
C LYS A 202 -16.03 26.05 4.45
N TRP A 203 -15.52 25.17 5.33
CA TRP A 203 -14.09 24.95 5.50
C TRP A 203 -13.42 24.45 4.20
N VAL A 204 -14.05 23.52 3.48
CA VAL A 204 -13.58 22.98 2.19
C VAL A 204 -13.52 24.08 1.12
N GLN A 205 -14.53 24.95 1.05
CA GLN A 205 -14.54 26.08 0.10
C GLN A 205 -13.41 27.07 0.39
N GLU A 206 -13.19 27.43 1.66
CA GLU A 206 -12.08 28.29 2.08
C GLU A 206 -10.71 27.69 1.71
N ARG A 207 -10.52 26.37 1.91
CA ARG A 207 -9.25 25.67 1.54
C ARG A 207 -9.06 25.63 0.03
N ALA A 208 -10.10 25.36 -0.75
CA ALA A 208 -10.03 25.39 -2.20
C ALA A 208 -9.64 26.79 -2.74
N GLN A 209 -10.17 27.85 -2.14
CA GLN A 209 -9.79 29.22 -2.51
C GLN A 209 -8.30 29.52 -2.20
N ILE A 210 -7.82 29.14 -1.01
CA ILE A 210 -6.40 29.29 -0.63
C ILE A 210 -5.50 28.50 -1.56
N ALA A 211 -5.86 27.24 -1.88
CA ALA A 211 -5.11 26.41 -2.80
C ALA A 211 -5.00 27.05 -4.20
N GLY A 212 -6.09 27.62 -4.71
CA GLY A 212 -6.12 28.33 -5.99
C GLY A 212 -5.23 29.58 -6.00
N GLN A 213 -5.29 30.40 -4.95
CA GLN A 213 -4.47 31.60 -4.81
C GLN A 213 -2.97 31.29 -4.74
N THR A 214 -2.60 30.26 -3.96
CA THR A 214 -1.19 29.86 -3.82
C THR A 214 -0.63 29.19 -5.09
N ALA A 215 -1.45 28.51 -5.87
CA ALA A 215 -1.05 27.97 -7.18
C ALA A 215 -0.75 29.09 -8.20
N GLY A 216 -1.46 30.21 -8.12
CA GLY A 216 -1.17 31.42 -8.90
C GLY A 216 0.20 32.03 -8.57
N LEU A 217 0.48 32.21 -7.28
CA LEU A 217 1.75 32.80 -6.81
C LEU A 217 2.99 31.98 -7.18
N THR A 218 2.88 30.64 -7.17
CA THR A 218 3.99 29.77 -7.59
C THR A 218 4.26 29.84 -9.09
N ARG A 219 3.26 30.09 -9.92
CA ARG A 219 3.42 30.31 -11.36
C ARG A 219 4.02 31.68 -11.69
N GLU A 220 3.58 32.72 -11.01
CA GLU A 220 4.09 34.10 -11.18
C GLU A 220 5.51 34.25 -10.64
N GLY A 221 5.81 33.67 -9.45
CA GLY A 221 7.15 33.68 -8.86
C GLY A 221 8.19 32.94 -9.72
N ALA A 222 7.79 31.81 -10.34
CA ALA A 222 8.68 31.08 -11.26
C ALA A 222 8.96 31.87 -12.57
N ALA A 223 8.03 32.71 -13.00
CA ALA A 223 8.20 33.52 -14.21
C ALA A 223 9.01 34.80 -13.97
N SER A 224 9.12 35.29 -12.73
CA SER A 224 9.76 36.56 -12.39
C SER A 224 11.20 36.45 -11.85
N SER A 225 11.67 35.24 -11.52
CA SER A 225 12.93 35.05 -10.80
C SER A 225 14.20 34.95 -11.67
N TRP A 226 14.09 35.08 -13.01
CA TRP A 226 15.24 34.94 -13.92
C TRP A 226 15.24 36.02 -15.04
N ARG A 227 15.27 37.30 -14.66
CA ARG A 227 15.67 38.39 -15.58
C ARG A 227 16.72 39.26 -14.94
#